data_4d2b6a6a7bb363032e147d62d8606f71
#
_entry.id   4d2b6a6a7bb363032e147d62d8606f71
#
_cell.length_a   1.000
_cell.length_b   1.000
_cell.length_c   1.000
_cell.angle_alpha   90.00
_cell.angle_beta   90.00
_cell.angle_gamma   90.00
#
_symmetry.space_group_name_H-M   'P 1'
#
loop_
_entity.id
_entity.type
_entity.pdbx_description
1 polymer ?
#
loop_
_entity_poly.entity_id
_entity_poly.type
_entity_poly.pdbx_seq_one_letter_code
_entity_poly.pdbx_strand_id
1 'polypeptide(L)'
;RQRQMCIRDRHIAGHPEGSKEIDPDGTTANVDQALSWKNEFSKRTDASMAITTQFCFDSNSVIEWANGIQKSGIDIPVHIGIAGPAKLQTLLRYSIECGVGASIKILQKRAKDITKLLLPYKPTQIISELAAYKSSNPDFNIEKVHFFPLGGIKQVSQFVKEI
;
A
#
# COMPACT_ATOMS: atom_id res chain seq x y z
N ARG A 1 -7.03 11.49 35.81
CA ARG A 1 -7.97 10.76 34.89
C ARG A 1 -7.49 11.03 33.46
N GLN A 2 -6.68 10.15 32.93
CA GLN A 2 -6.45 10.10 31.48
C GLN A 2 -7.81 9.86 30.83
N ARG A 3 -8.28 10.83 30.04
CA ARG A 3 -9.36 10.59 29.11
C ARG A 3 -8.79 9.57 28.10
N GLN A 4 -9.16 8.31 28.25
CA GLN A 4 -9.05 7.37 27.14
C GLN A 4 -9.92 7.95 26.02
N MET A 5 -9.29 8.62 25.07
CA MET A 5 -9.92 8.83 23.79
C MET A 5 -10.16 7.42 23.25
N CYS A 6 -11.43 7.05 23.17
CA CYS A 6 -11.84 5.81 22.50
C CYS A 6 -11.53 5.96 21.02
N ILE A 7 -10.27 5.79 20.64
CA ILE A 7 -9.88 5.63 19.25
C ILE A 7 -10.35 4.22 18.91
N ARG A 8 -11.52 4.12 18.29
CA ARG A 8 -12.10 2.85 17.84
C ARG A 8 -11.46 2.33 16.56
N ASP A 9 -10.81 3.22 15.79
CA ASP A 9 -10.20 2.86 14.52
C ASP A 9 -8.69 2.66 14.69
N ARG A 10 -8.18 1.52 14.23
CA ARG A 10 -6.76 1.17 14.28
C ARG A 10 -6.26 0.78 12.90
N HIS A 11 -5.27 1.51 12.42
CA HIS A 11 -4.53 1.13 11.22
C HIS A 11 -3.31 0.32 11.62
N ILE A 12 -3.15 -0.81 10.97
CA ILE A 12 -2.02 -1.73 11.16
C ILE A 12 -1.21 -1.83 9.87
N ALA A 13 0.10 -2.03 10.00
CA ALA A 13 0.96 -2.10 8.82
C ALA A 13 0.75 -3.39 8.02
N GLY A 14 0.72 -3.26 6.68
CA GLY A 14 0.79 -4.34 5.72
C GLY A 14 1.97 -4.14 4.75
N HIS A 15 2.57 -5.23 4.28
CA HIS A 15 3.77 -5.22 3.45
C HIS A 15 3.58 -6.12 2.21
N PRO A 16 2.92 -5.63 1.15
CA PRO A 16 2.66 -6.42 -0.06
C PRO A 16 3.92 -6.93 -0.75
N GLU A 17 5.03 -6.24 -0.59
CA GLU A 17 6.32 -6.60 -1.17
C GLU A 17 7.30 -7.20 -0.14
N GLY A 18 6.79 -7.59 1.05
CA GLY A 18 7.63 -7.99 2.17
C GLY A 18 8.36 -6.82 2.82
N SER A 19 9.26 -7.11 3.75
CA SER A 19 10.11 -6.13 4.41
C SER A 19 11.46 -6.75 4.75
N LYS A 20 12.53 -6.23 4.15
CA LYS A 20 13.89 -6.71 4.43
C LYS A 20 14.38 -6.41 5.85
N GLU A 21 13.78 -5.45 6.53
CA GLU A 21 14.07 -5.15 7.94
C GLU A 21 13.48 -6.20 8.86
N ILE A 22 12.32 -6.76 8.49
CA ILE A 22 11.60 -7.78 9.27
C ILE A 22 12.06 -9.19 8.88
N ASP A 23 12.21 -9.45 7.58
CA ASP A 23 12.64 -10.71 6.99
C ASP A 23 13.90 -10.50 6.13
N PRO A 24 15.10 -10.43 6.74
CA PRO A 24 16.36 -10.18 6.03
C PRO A 24 16.75 -11.28 5.05
N ASP A 25 16.24 -12.48 5.24
CA ASP A 25 16.44 -13.65 4.38
C ASP A 25 15.64 -13.60 3.07
N GLY A 26 14.80 -12.56 2.91
CA GLY A 26 13.97 -12.33 1.73
C GLY A 26 12.70 -13.18 1.70
N THR A 27 12.36 -13.85 2.80
CA THR A 27 11.03 -14.47 3.00
C THR A 27 9.99 -13.43 3.41
N THR A 28 8.76 -13.87 3.72
CA THR A 28 7.70 -13.06 4.33
C THR A 28 7.21 -13.67 5.64
N ALA A 29 7.95 -14.62 6.19
CA ALA A 29 7.47 -15.45 7.30
C ALA A 29 7.10 -14.65 8.55
N ASN A 30 7.95 -13.69 8.97
CA ASN A 30 7.68 -12.88 10.14
C ASN A 30 6.61 -11.81 9.86
N VAL A 31 6.58 -11.24 8.66
CA VAL A 31 5.54 -10.29 8.21
C VAL A 31 4.17 -10.97 8.21
N ASP A 32 4.07 -12.19 7.67
CA ASP A 32 2.83 -12.95 7.60
C ASP A 32 2.37 -13.39 8.98
N GLN A 33 3.30 -13.83 9.84
CA GLN A 33 3.00 -14.18 11.23
C GLN A 33 2.51 -12.96 12.02
N ALA A 34 3.15 -11.81 11.87
CA ALA A 34 2.71 -10.57 12.51
C ALA A 34 1.30 -10.17 12.05
N LEU A 35 0.99 -10.37 10.77
CA LEU A 35 -0.34 -10.09 10.23
C LEU A 35 -1.38 -11.06 10.78
N SER A 36 -1.05 -12.33 10.91
CA SER A 36 -1.90 -13.35 11.54
C SER A 36 -2.23 -12.99 13.00
N TRP A 37 -1.25 -12.57 13.81
CA TRP A 37 -1.50 -12.12 15.18
C TRP A 37 -2.41 -10.89 15.24
N LYS A 38 -2.27 -9.95 14.32
CA LYS A 38 -3.14 -8.78 14.22
C LYS A 38 -4.57 -9.17 13.85
N ASN A 39 -4.72 -10.15 12.97
CA ASN A 39 -6.02 -10.72 12.60
C ASN A 39 -6.68 -11.41 13.79
N GLU A 40 -5.95 -12.21 14.56
CA GLU A 40 -6.48 -12.80 15.81
C GLU A 40 -6.85 -11.72 16.85
N PHE A 41 -6.08 -10.62 16.91
CA PHE A 41 -6.43 -9.50 17.77
C PHE A 41 -7.72 -8.82 17.31
N SER A 42 -7.94 -8.65 16.00
CA SER A 42 -9.16 -8.02 15.47
C SER A 42 -10.45 -8.74 15.89
N LYS A 43 -10.39 -10.06 16.05
CA LYS A 43 -11.53 -10.89 16.44
C LYS A 43 -11.96 -10.73 17.92
N ARG A 44 -11.10 -10.14 18.76
CA ARG A 44 -11.31 -10.01 20.22
C ARG A 44 -11.29 -8.54 20.72
N THR A 45 -11.30 -7.60 19.82
CA THR A 45 -11.35 -6.16 20.12
C THR A 45 -12.62 -5.54 19.56
N ASP A 46 -13.10 -4.47 20.17
CA ASP A 46 -14.18 -3.63 19.65
C ASP A 46 -13.69 -2.53 18.70
N ALA A 47 -12.37 -2.49 18.42
CA ALA A 47 -11.79 -1.53 17.51
C ALA A 47 -12.07 -1.91 16.05
N SER A 48 -12.48 -0.94 15.24
CA SER A 48 -12.47 -1.09 13.77
C SER A 48 -11.02 -1.10 13.30
N MET A 49 -10.62 -2.16 12.62
CA MET A 49 -9.25 -2.32 12.16
C MET A 49 -9.17 -2.24 10.63
N ALA A 50 -8.10 -1.64 10.12
CA ALA A 50 -7.76 -1.67 8.70
C ALA A 50 -6.25 -1.87 8.51
N ILE A 51 -5.86 -2.61 7.50
CA ILE A 51 -4.46 -2.75 7.08
C ILE A 51 -4.11 -1.56 6.21
N THR A 52 -3.15 -0.74 6.61
CA THR A 52 -2.56 0.28 5.73
C THR A 52 -1.22 -0.22 5.22
N THR A 53 -1.09 -0.37 3.90
CA THR A 53 0.14 -0.93 3.34
C THR A 53 1.19 0.14 3.09
N GLN A 54 2.44 -0.30 2.94
CA GLN A 54 3.49 0.50 2.32
C GLN A 54 3.05 0.86 0.88
N PHE A 55 3.57 1.96 0.32
CA PHE A 55 3.21 2.37 -1.04
C PHE A 55 3.75 1.37 -2.08
N CYS A 56 2.93 1.11 -3.09
CA CYS A 56 3.19 0.19 -4.19
C CYS A 56 3.04 0.89 -5.54
N PHE A 57 3.67 0.32 -6.59
CA PHE A 57 3.59 0.82 -7.97
C PHE A 57 3.10 -0.24 -8.95
N ASP A 58 2.90 -1.48 -8.48
CA ASP A 58 2.45 -2.62 -9.29
C ASP A 58 1.12 -3.16 -8.79
N SER A 59 0.09 -3.06 -9.60
CA SER A 59 -1.24 -3.57 -9.30
C SER A 59 -1.29 -5.09 -9.18
N ASN A 60 -0.50 -5.82 -9.99
CA ASN A 60 -0.51 -7.28 -9.97
C ASN A 60 0.03 -7.81 -8.64
N SER A 61 1.18 -7.32 -8.19
CA SER A 61 1.74 -7.71 -6.89
C SER A 61 0.77 -7.41 -5.73
N VAL A 62 0.08 -6.27 -5.79
CA VAL A 62 -0.95 -5.90 -4.81
C VAL A 62 -2.11 -6.87 -4.82
N ILE A 63 -2.63 -7.21 -6.00
CA ILE A 63 -3.76 -8.14 -6.18
C ILE A 63 -3.39 -9.54 -5.68
N GLU A 64 -2.21 -10.04 -6.06
CA GLU A 64 -1.71 -11.34 -5.61
C GLU A 64 -1.58 -11.40 -4.09
N TRP A 65 -0.97 -10.38 -3.48
CA TRP A 65 -0.83 -10.30 -2.03
C TRP A 65 -2.19 -10.23 -1.32
N ALA A 66 -3.09 -9.35 -1.75
CA ALA A 66 -4.39 -9.17 -1.13
C ALA A 66 -5.25 -10.45 -1.22
N ASN A 67 -5.23 -11.14 -2.36
CA ASN A 67 -5.88 -12.45 -2.51
C ASN A 67 -5.21 -13.52 -1.64
N GLY A 68 -3.88 -13.46 -1.46
CA GLY A 68 -3.13 -14.38 -0.62
C GLY A 68 -3.53 -14.26 0.85
N ILE A 69 -3.56 -13.05 1.40
CA ILE A 69 -3.95 -12.83 2.79
C ILE A 69 -5.42 -13.20 3.04
N GLN A 70 -6.31 -12.92 2.08
CA GLN A 70 -7.71 -13.27 2.16
C GLN A 70 -7.90 -14.81 2.17
N LYS A 71 -7.19 -15.54 1.32
CA LYS A 71 -7.17 -17.01 1.34
C LYS A 71 -6.63 -17.59 2.64
N SER A 72 -5.78 -16.85 3.34
CA SER A 72 -5.26 -17.22 4.67
C SER A 72 -6.23 -16.84 5.81
N GLY A 73 -7.45 -16.42 5.51
CA GLY A 73 -8.49 -16.08 6.47
C GLY A 73 -8.28 -14.73 7.16
N ILE A 74 -7.58 -13.80 6.50
CA ILE A 74 -7.41 -12.43 6.98
C ILE A 74 -8.43 -11.55 6.28
N ASP A 75 -9.49 -11.18 7.02
CA ASP A 75 -10.65 -10.43 6.52
C ASP A 75 -10.59 -8.94 6.88
N ILE A 76 -9.49 -8.50 7.48
CA ILE A 76 -9.32 -7.08 7.81
C ILE A 76 -9.27 -6.26 6.52
N PRO A 77 -10.10 -5.19 6.38
CA PRO A 77 -10.12 -4.36 5.18
C PRO A 77 -8.76 -3.72 4.91
N VAL A 78 -8.40 -3.62 3.64
CA VAL A 78 -7.10 -3.09 3.19
C VAL A 78 -7.26 -1.67 2.66
N HIS A 79 -6.49 -0.75 3.20
CA HIS A 79 -6.24 0.58 2.66
C HIS A 79 -4.89 0.56 1.94
N ILE A 80 -4.92 0.41 0.63
CA ILE A 80 -3.69 0.25 -0.16
C ILE A 80 -2.88 1.54 -0.21
N GLY A 81 -1.61 1.45 0.13
CA GLY A 81 -0.66 2.55 0.05
C GLY A 81 -0.28 2.85 -1.40
N ILE A 82 -0.44 4.10 -1.81
CA ILE A 82 -0.08 4.57 -3.16
C ILE A 82 0.74 5.84 -3.04
N ALA A 83 1.88 5.88 -3.73
CA ALA A 83 2.66 7.11 -3.83
C ALA A 83 1.87 8.16 -4.63
N GLY A 84 1.61 9.31 -4.02
CA GLY A 84 0.99 10.45 -4.70
C GLY A 84 1.87 11.02 -5.82
N PRO A 85 1.35 11.98 -6.59
CA PRO A 85 2.12 12.62 -7.64
C PRO A 85 3.43 13.20 -7.13
N ALA A 86 4.54 12.82 -7.77
CA ALA A 86 5.87 13.27 -7.38
C ALA A 86 6.87 13.16 -8.55
N LYS A 87 8.02 13.83 -8.42
CA LYS A 87 9.14 13.63 -9.34
C LYS A 87 9.70 12.22 -9.21
N LEU A 88 10.10 11.61 -10.33
CA LEU A 88 10.63 10.24 -10.34
C LEU A 88 11.84 10.06 -9.41
N GLN A 89 12.73 11.05 -9.33
CA GLN A 89 13.88 11.03 -8.42
C GLN A 89 13.46 10.93 -6.95
N THR A 90 12.41 11.65 -6.56
CA THR A 90 11.84 11.62 -5.21
C THR A 90 11.30 10.21 -4.90
N LEU A 91 10.55 9.63 -5.84
CA LEU A 91 10.00 8.28 -5.69
C LEU A 91 11.09 7.23 -5.57
N LEU A 92 12.13 7.28 -6.41
CA LEU A 92 13.26 6.36 -6.35
C LEU A 92 13.97 6.43 -4.99
N ARG A 93 14.22 7.65 -4.49
CA ARG A 93 14.85 7.83 -3.18
C ARG A 93 14.03 7.18 -2.06
N TYR A 94 12.75 7.51 -1.97
CA TYR A 94 11.87 6.92 -0.94
C TYR A 94 11.68 5.42 -1.10
N SER A 95 11.64 4.91 -2.34
CA SER A 95 11.55 3.46 -2.57
C SER A 95 12.77 2.70 -2.06
N ILE A 96 13.94 3.30 -2.17
CA ILE A 96 15.19 2.73 -1.61
C ILE A 96 15.17 2.82 -0.08
N GLU A 97 14.86 3.99 0.47
CA GLU A 97 14.81 4.24 1.92
C GLU A 97 13.77 3.34 2.61
N CYS A 98 12.62 3.09 1.97
CA CYS A 98 11.54 2.25 2.52
C CYS A 98 11.65 0.76 2.14
N GLY A 99 12.69 0.34 1.43
CA GLY A 99 12.91 -1.06 1.08
C GLY A 99 11.88 -1.68 0.13
N VAL A 100 11.20 -0.89 -0.71
CA VAL A 100 10.13 -1.35 -1.63
C VAL A 100 10.75 -1.96 -2.88
N GLY A 101 11.13 -3.25 -2.80
CA GLY A 101 12.02 -3.91 -3.76
C GLY A 101 11.46 -4.11 -5.17
N ALA A 102 10.27 -4.69 -5.31
CA ALA A 102 9.65 -4.95 -6.62
C ALA A 102 9.27 -3.63 -7.32
N SER A 103 8.75 -2.69 -6.56
CA SER A 103 8.38 -1.34 -7.03
C SER A 103 9.55 -0.55 -7.60
N ILE A 104 10.78 -0.72 -7.07
CA ILE A 104 11.99 -0.07 -7.60
C ILE A 104 12.23 -0.45 -9.06
N LYS A 105 12.03 -1.72 -9.44
CA LYS A 105 12.23 -2.18 -10.82
C LYS A 105 11.30 -1.47 -11.81
N ILE A 106 10.06 -1.22 -11.41
CA ILE A 106 9.08 -0.49 -12.23
C ILE A 106 9.49 0.97 -12.41
N LEU A 107 9.92 1.63 -11.34
CA LEU A 107 10.42 3.00 -11.41
C LEU A 107 11.70 3.11 -12.23
N GLN A 108 12.61 2.14 -12.13
CA GLN A 108 13.83 2.09 -12.96
C GLN A 108 13.51 1.88 -14.43
N LYS A 109 12.53 1.02 -14.76
CA LYS A 109 12.06 0.85 -16.15
C LYS A 109 11.49 2.15 -16.70
N ARG A 110 10.71 2.88 -15.88
CA ARG A 110 10.18 4.19 -16.24
C ARG A 110 11.29 5.24 -16.42
N ALA A 111 12.35 5.17 -15.62
CA ALA A 111 13.49 6.09 -15.71
C ALA A 111 14.32 5.95 -17.01
N LYS A 112 14.23 4.80 -17.68
CA LYS A 112 14.86 4.59 -18.99
C LYS A 112 14.12 5.28 -20.14
N ASP A 113 12.88 5.68 -19.94
CA ASP A 113 12.08 6.40 -20.91
C ASP A 113 12.24 7.90 -20.65
N ILE A 114 13.04 8.56 -21.50
CA ILE A 114 13.38 10.00 -21.36
C ILE A 114 12.13 10.88 -21.35
N THR A 115 11.09 10.51 -22.09
CA THR A 115 9.84 11.27 -22.16
C THR A 115 9.08 11.22 -20.84
N LYS A 116 9.14 10.08 -20.14
CA LYS A 116 8.51 9.88 -18.84
C LYS A 116 9.34 10.44 -17.68
N LEU A 117 10.64 10.64 -17.89
CA LEU A 117 11.53 11.20 -16.88
C LEU A 117 11.21 12.68 -16.58
N LEU A 118 10.80 13.43 -17.59
CA LEU A 118 10.50 14.85 -17.50
C LEU A 118 9.12 15.13 -16.88
N LEU A 119 8.21 14.17 -16.94
CA LEU A 119 6.85 14.33 -16.43
C LEU A 119 6.74 13.80 -14.98
N PRO A 120 6.04 14.53 -14.09
CA PRO A 120 5.71 13.99 -12.78
C PRO A 120 4.97 12.66 -12.91
N TYR A 121 5.29 11.72 -12.04
CA TYR A 121 4.52 10.49 -11.90
C TYR A 121 3.11 10.84 -11.38
N LYS A 122 2.09 10.25 -11.99
CA LYS A 122 0.71 10.24 -11.50
C LYS A 122 0.26 8.78 -11.34
N PRO A 123 -0.33 8.39 -10.21
CA PRO A 123 -0.70 6.99 -9.94
C PRO A 123 -2.03 6.56 -10.59
N THR A 124 -2.48 7.24 -11.64
CA THR A 124 -3.78 6.98 -12.28
C THR A 124 -3.92 5.54 -12.74
N GLN A 125 -2.86 4.99 -13.35
CA GLN A 125 -2.89 3.64 -13.90
C GLN A 125 -3.15 2.58 -12.83
N ILE A 126 -2.35 2.55 -11.75
CA ILE A 126 -2.50 1.56 -10.68
C ILE A 126 -3.88 1.68 -10.00
N ILE A 127 -4.38 2.90 -9.81
CA ILE A 127 -5.71 3.13 -9.22
C ILE A 127 -6.79 2.57 -10.13
N SER A 128 -6.73 2.86 -11.45
CA SER A 128 -7.70 2.35 -12.42
C SER A 128 -7.69 0.82 -12.51
N GLU A 129 -6.51 0.19 -12.50
CA GLU A 129 -6.37 -1.26 -12.53
C GLU A 129 -6.95 -1.92 -11.29
N LEU A 130 -6.67 -1.38 -10.10
CA LEU A 130 -7.24 -1.89 -8.83
C LEU A 130 -8.76 -1.68 -8.77
N ALA A 131 -9.26 -0.54 -9.23
CA ALA A 131 -10.70 -0.26 -9.30
C ALA A 131 -11.42 -1.21 -10.26
N ALA A 132 -10.83 -1.47 -11.44
CA ALA A 132 -11.36 -2.44 -12.41
C ALA A 132 -11.40 -3.85 -11.83
N TYR A 133 -10.31 -4.26 -11.13
CA TYR A 133 -10.26 -5.56 -10.47
C TYR A 133 -11.33 -5.69 -9.36
N LYS A 134 -11.49 -4.67 -8.52
CA LYS A 134 -12.53 -4.62 -7.47
C LYS A 134 -13.93 -4.71 -8.06
N SER A 135 -14.20 -4.03 -9.18
CA SER A 135 -15.50 -4.09 -9.86
C SER A 135 -15.85 -5.49 -10.36
N SER A 136 -14.83 -6.24 -10.80
CA SER A 136 -14.99 -7.64 -11.27
C SER A 136 -14.97 -8.67 -10.12
N ASN A 137 -14.48 -8.29 -8.95
CA ASN A 137 -14.32 -9.13 -7.77
C ASN A 137 -14.83 -8.39 -6.53
N PRO A 138 -16.16 -8.35 -6.31
CA PRO A 138 -16.77 -7.55 -5.22
C PRO A 138 -16.23 -7.90 -3.82
N ASP A 139 -15.87 -9.16 -3.59
CA ASP A 139 -15.34 -9.66 -2.31
C ASP A 139 -13.87 -9.32 -2.08
N PHE A 140 -13.19 -8.68 -3.06
CA PHE A 140 -11.82 -8.26 -2.91
C PHE A 140 -11.68 -7.25 -1.77
N ASN A 141 -10.78 -7.51 -0.81
CA ASN A 141 -10.74 -6.81 0.47
C ASN A 141 -10.04 -5.43 0.46
N ILE A 142 -9.58 -4.93 -0.69
CA ILE A 142 -9.12 -3.55 -0.82
C ILE A 142 -10.33 -2.62 -0.85
N GLU A 143 -10.43 -1.72 0.13
CA GLU A 143 -11.56 -0.80 0.27
C GLU A 143 -11.20 0.65 -0.05
N LYS A 144 -9.99 1.08 0.30
CA LYS A 144 -9.59 2.48 0.17
C LYS A 144 -8.17 2.62 -0.36
N VAL A 145 -7.88 3.80 -0.91
CA VAL A 145 -6.52 4.23 -1.24
C VAL A 145 -6.00 5.11 -0.10
N HIS A 146 -4.80 4.80 0.39
CA HIS A 146 -4.03 5.61 1.32
C HIS A 146 -2.88 6.28 0.56
N PHE A 147 -2.94 7.60 0.38
CA PHE A 147 -1.89 8.31 -0.35
C PHE A 147 -0.70 8.68 0.53
N PHE A 148 0.48 8.36 0.05
CA PHE A 148 1.75 8.89 0.58
C PHE A 148 2.10 10.17 -0.17
N PRO A 149 2.06 11.35 0.45
CA PRO A 149 2.23 12.63 -0.24
C PRO A 149 3.71 12.97 -0.48
N LEU A 150 4.44 12.08 -1.15
CA LEU A 150 5.89 12.18 -1.39
C LEU A 150 6.28 13.41 -2.23
N GLY A 151 5.37 13.92 -3.05
CA GLY A 151 5.53 15.18 -3.79
C GLY A 151 4.90 16.39 -3.12
N GLY A 152 4.28 16.18 -1.94
CA GLY A 152 3.60 17.21 -1.16
C GLY A 152 2.08 17.07 -1.12
N ILE A 153 1.48 17.47 0.01
CA ILE A 153 0.04 17.34 0.29
C ILE A 153 -0.81 18.09 -0.76
N LYS A 154 -0.36 19.30 -1.18
CA LYS A 154 -1.08 20.10 -2.18
C LYS A 154 -1.25 19.33 -3.50
N GLN A 155 -0.19 18.67 -3.97
CA GLN A 155 -0.22 17.91 -5.22
C GLN A 155 -1.16 16.70 -5.13
N VAL A 156 -1.14 15.99 -4.01
CA VAL A 156 -2.06 14.85 -3.78
C VAL A 156 -3.50 15.34 -3.70
N SER A 157 -3.78 16.41 -2.95
CA SER A 157 -5.12 17.00 -2.84
C SER A 157 -5.67 17.45 -4.20
N GLN A 158 -4.81 17.98 -5.05
CA GLN A 158 -5.18 18.40 -6.41
C GLN A 158 -5.51 17.16 -7.27
N PHE A 159 -4.64 16.15 -7.24
CA PHE A 159 -4.83 14.90 -7.97
C PHE A 159 -6.12 14.17 -7.59
N VAL A 160 -6.43 14.09 -6.28
CA VAL A 160 -7.66 13.43 -5.80
C VAL A 160 -8.94 14.12 -6.29
N LYS A 161 -8.87 15.42 -6.62
CA LYS A 161 -10.02 16.14 -7.21
C LYS A 161 -10.16 15.90 -8.71
N GLU A 162 -9.11 15.42 -9.37
CA GLU A 162 -9.07 15.15 -10.82
C GLU A 162 -9.53 13.74 -11.19
N ILE A 163 -9.53 12.81 -10.21
CA ILE A 163 -9.97 11.42 -10.37
C ILE A 163 -11.32 11.19 -9.70
#